data_a0e9731c2c957e163c991489ae9b0de0
#
_entry.id   a0e9731c2c957e163c991489ae9b0de0
#
_cell.length_a   1.000
_cell.length_b   1.000
_cell.length_c   1.000
_cell.angle_alpha   90.00
_cell.angle_beta   90.00
_cell.angle_gamma   90.00
#
_symmetry.space_group_name_H-M   'P 1'
#
loop_
_entity.id
_entity.type
_entity.pdbx_description
1 polymer ?
#
loop_
_entity_poly.entity_id
_entity_poly.type
_entity_poly.pdbx_seq_one_letter_code
_entity_poly.pdbx_strand_id
1 'polypeptide(L)'
;LEPIAGLVDAGEPPIEAARREAVEEAGIDLRDIRPMMKVYPSPGYSTEFFHCFLGICALDPAMEGTHGLASENEDIRTHVISFDRAMALVDSGEINLAPTTMMLLWIARHRESLRANA
;
A
#
# COMPACT_ATOMS: atom_id res chain seq x y z
N LEU A 1 -10.55 4.58 0.69
CA LEU A 1 -9.34 4.04 0.06
C LEU A 1 -8.31 3.65 1.10
N GLU A 2 -7.77 2.46 0.96
CA GLU A 2 -6.76 1.90 1.85
C GLU A 2 -5.57 1.40 1.02
N PRO A 3 -4.37 1.34 1.60
CA PRO A 3 -3.25 0.68 0.92
C PRO A 3 -3.46 -0.82 0.92
N ILE A 4 -2.76 -1.52 0.05
CA ILE A 4 -2.65 -2.98 0.15
C ILE A 4 -2.05 -3.30 1.51
N ALA A 5 -2.69 -4.15 2.29
CA ALA A 5 -2.27 -4.45 3.65
C ALA A 5 -2.72 -5.83 4.09
N GLY A 6 -1.97 -6.40 5.03
CA GLY A 6 -2.31 -7.67 5.65
C GLY A 6 -1.39 -7.97 6.81
N LEU A 7 -1.69 -9.04 7.50
CA LEU A 7 -0.90 -9.49 8.63
C LEU A 7 0.34 -10.24 8.15
N VAL A 8 1.45 -10.02 8.87
CA VAL A 8 2.67 -10.80 8.66
C VAL A 8 2.50 -12.14 9.35
N ASP A 9 2.61 -13.23 8.60
CA ASP A 9 2.49 -14.57 9.14
C ASP A 9 3.72 -14.95 9.98
N ALA A 10 3.55 -15.87 10.90
CA ALA A 10 4.65 -16.33 11.75
C ALA A 10 5.81 -16.86 10.91
N GLY A 11 7.02 -16.33 11.13
CA GLY A 11 8.21 -16.70 10.39
C GLY A 11 8.34 -16.09 9.00
N GLU A 12 7.36 -15.32 8.56
CA GLU A 12 7.39 -14.65 7.26
C GLU A 12 8.12 -13.31 7.37
N PRO A 13 9.12 -13.03 6.51
CA PRO A 13 9.69 -11.69 6.48
C PRO A 13 8.64 -10.66 6.05
N PRO A 14 8.61 -9.44 6.64
CA PRO A 14 7.61 -8.43 6.28
C PRO A 14 7.55 -8.10 4.79
N ILE A 15 8.69 -8.06 4.09
CA ILE A 15 8.71 -7.79 2.65
C ILE A 15 8.01 -8.89 1.85
N GLU A 16 8.09 -10.14 2.28
CA GLU A 16 7.39 -11.25 1.64
C GLU A 16 5.90 -11.20 1.92
N ALA A 17 5.50 -10.73 3.10
CA ALA A 17 4.09 -10.47 3.40
C ALA A 17 3.53 -9.40 2.45
N ALA A 18 4.28 -8.31 2.21
CA ALA A 18 3.88 -7.26 1.27
C ALA A 18 3.73 -7.82 -0.15
N ARG A 19 4.66 -8.65 -0.58
CA ARG A 19 4.61 -9.30 -1.90
C ARG A 19 3.38 -10.21 -2.03
N ARG A 20 3.13 -11.02 -1.03
CA ARG A 20 1.98 -11.93 -0.98
C ARG A 20 0.66 -11.16 -1.02
N GLU A 21 0.52 -10.13 -0.20
CA GLU A 21 -0.70 -9.32 -0.13
C GLU A 21 -0.96 -8.55 -1.45
N ALA A 22 0.09 -8.13 -2.15
CA ALA A 22 -0.07 -7.49 -3.46
C ALA A 22 -0.71 -8.44 -4.47
N VAL A 23 -0.35 -9.73 -4.44
CA VAL A 23 -0.97 -10.74 -5.28
C VAL A 23 -2.42 -10.98 -4.85
N GLU A 24 -2.65 -11.19 -3.56
CA GLU A 24 -3.97 -11.53 -3.04
C GLU A 24 -4.98 -10.38 -3.20
N GLU A 25 -4.58 -9.15 -2.89
CA GLU A 25 -5.49 -8.00 -2.90
C GLU A 25 -5.56 -7.27 -4.24
N ALA A 26 -4.50 -7.31 -5.05
CA ALA A 26 -4.43 -6.53 -6.28
C ALA A 26 -4.05 -7.33 -7.53
N GLY A 27 -3.72 -8.61 -7.38
CA GLY A 27 -3.31 -9.44 -8.51
C GLY A 27 -1.98 -8.99 -9.13
N ILE A 28 -1.12 -8.31 -8.35
CA ILE A 28 0.14 -7.75 -8.83
C ILE A 28 1.32 -8.57 -8.31
N ASP A 29 2.15 -9.06 -9.24
CA ASP A 29 3.42 -9.72 -8.89
C ASP A 29 4.51 -8.65 -8.81
N LEU A 30 4.82 -8.20 -7.60
CA LEU A 30 5.81 -7.16 -7.36
C LEU A 30 7.22 -7.75 -7.31
N ARG A 31 8.10 -7.26 -8.15
CA ARG A 31 9.53 -7.63 -8.16
C ARG A 31 10.40 -6.56 -7.52
N ASP A 32 10.04 -5.30 -7.68
CA ASP A 32 10.76 -4.17 -7.09
C ASP A 32 9.93 -3.65 -5.91
N ILE A 33 10.36 -4.02 -4.71
CA ILE A 33 9.72 -3.59 -3.46
C ILE A 33 10.78 -2.88 -2.63
N ARG A 34 10.49 -1.64 -2.24
CA ARG A 34 11.43 -0.77 -1.52
C ARG A 34 10.87 -0.43 -0.14
N PRO A 35 11.69 -0.47 0.92
CA PRO A 35 11.21 -0.07 2.25
C PRO A 35 10.91 1.43 2.28
N MET A 36 9.82 1.79 2.95
CA MET A 36 9.44 3.18 3.19
C MET A 36 9.72 3.58 4.64
N MET A 37 9.03 2.94 5.56
CA MET A 37 9.12 3.26 6.98
C MET A 37 8.63 2.11 7.85
N LYS A 38 8.98 2.17 9.14
CA LYS A 38 8.49 1.25 10.17
C LYS A 38 7.95 2.12 11.29
N VAL A 39 6.66 2.00 11.60
CA VAL A 39 6.02 2.92 12.56
C VAL A 39 4.96 2.22 13.39
N TYR A 40 4.75 2.72 14.60
CA TYR A 40 3.57 2.39 15.39
C TYR A 40 2.43 3.32 15.00
N PRO A 41 1.20 2.81 14.83
CA PRO A 41 0.05 3.68 14.55
C PRO A 41 -0.35 4.54 15.75
N SER A 42 -0.03 4.10 16.96
CA SER A 42 -0.42 4.80 18.19
C SER A 42 0.57 4.49 19.31
N PRO A 43 0.88 5.46 20.18
CA PRO A 43 1.79 5.22 21.30
C PRO A 43 1.17 4.43 22.45
N GLY A 44 -0.14 4.41 22.59
CA GLY A 44 -0.78 3.81 23.77
C GLY A 44 -2.02 2.99 23.51
N TYR A 45 -2.46 2.87 22.27
CA TYR A 45 -3.74 2.24 21.92
C TYR A 45 -3.58 0.81 21.43
N SER A 46 -2.46 0.49 20.81
CA SER A 46 -2.27 -0.77 20.11
C SER A 46 -0.80 -1.16 20.13
N THR A 47 -0.56 -2.48 20.14
CA THR A 47 0.77 -3.05 19.94
C THR A 47 1.08 -3.28 18.46
N GLU A 48 0.18 -2.89 17.57
CA GLU A 48 0.35 -3.01 16.14
C GLU A 48 1.58 -2.22 15.67
N PHE A 49 2.30 -2.78 14.70
CA PHE A 49 3.48 -2.16 14.12
C PHE A 49 3.42 -2.31 12.61
N PHE A 50 3.59 -1.20 11.89
CA PHE A 50 3.52 -1.18 10.44
C PHE A 50 4.91 -1.25 9.82
N HIS A 51 5.09 -2.21 8.92
CA HIS A 51 6.19 -2.26 7.97
C HIS A 51 5.63 -1.77 6.64
N CYS A 52 6.06 -0.59 6.19
CA CYS A 52 5.54 0.04 4.98
C CYS A 52 6.53 -0.09 3.82
N PHE A 53 6.02 -0.52 2.67
CA PHE A 53 6.82 -0.74 1.48
C PHE A 53 6.18 -0.03 0.29
N LEU A 54 7.03 0.32 -0.68
CA LEU A 54 6.61 0.85 -1.98
C LEU A 54 6.92 -0.20 -3.04
N GLY A 55 5.90 -0.63 -3.75
CA GLY A 55 6.06 -1.48 -4.92
C GLY A 55 6.18 -0.63 -6.18
N ILE A 56 7.17 -0.92 -7.00
CA ILE A 56 7.36 -0.25 -8.29
C ILE A 56 6.98 -1.25 -9.39
N CYS A 57 6.02 -0.87 -10.19
CA CYS A 57 5.56 -1.70 -11.31
C CYS A 57 4.86 -0.84 -12.36
N ALA A 58 4.65 -1.42 -13.55
CA ALA A 58 3.80 -0.79 -14.55
C ALA A 58 2.34 -1.02 -14.17
N LEU A 59 1.59 0.05 -13.92
CA LEU A 59 0.17 -0.01 -13.61
C LEU A 59 -0.66 0.24 -14.87
N ASP A 60 -1.71 -0.55 -15.04
CA ASP A 60 -2.64 -0.47 -16.14
C ASP A 60 -4.07 -0.37 -15.55
N PRO A 61 -4.96 0.48 -16.10
CA PRO A 61 -6.35 0.52 -15.64
C PRO A 61 -7.05 -0.85 -15.67
N ALA A 62 -6.61 -1.77 -16.52
CA ALA A 62 -7.13 -3.14 -16.55
C ALA A 62 -6.83 -3.93 -15.27
N MET A 63 -5.93 -3.45 -14.42
CA MET A 63 -5.63 -4.07 -13.12
C MET A 63 -6.69 -3.78 -12.07
N GLU A 64 -7.59 -2.82 -12.33
CA GLU A 64 -8.72 -2.58 -11.44
C GLU A 64 -9.66 -3.78 -11.45
N GLY A 65 -10.19 -4.12 -10.29
CA GLY A 65 -11.10 -5.24 -10.17
C GLY A 65 -11.35 -5.63 -8.73
N THR A 66 -12.08 -6.72 -8.56
CA THR A 66 -12.38 -7.29 -7.25
C THR A 66 -11.39 -8.41 -6.96
N HIS A 67 -10.76 -8.33 -5.81
CA HIS A 67 -9.73 -9.27 -5.35
C HIS A 67 -9.98 -9.66 -3.88
N GLY A 68 -9.08 -10.46 -3.34
CA GLY A 68 -9.14 -10.95 -1.99
C GLY A 68 -9.41 -12.45 -1.96
N LEU A 69 -9.16 -13.07 -0.81
CA LEU A 69 -9.37 -14.51 -0.63
C LEU A 69 -10.76 -14.78 -0.09
N ALA A 70 -11.53 -15.60 -0.79
CA ALA A 70 -12.84 -16.03 -0.34
C ALA A 70 -12.78 -16.74 1.01
N SER A 71 -11.68 -17.48 1.27
CA SER A 71 -11.44 -18.16 2.53
C SER A 71 -11.24 -17.20 3.71
N GLU A 72 -10.85 -15.96 3.45
CA GLU A 72 -10.69 -14.91 4.45
C GLU A 72 -11.85 -13.93 4.45
N ASN A 73 -12.90 -14.21 3.69
CA ASN A 73 -14.08 -13.37 3.60
C ASN A 73 -13.77 -11.96 3.05
N GLU A 74 -12.75 -11.88 2.20
CA GLU A 74 -12.31 -10.63 1.60
C GLU A 74 -13.05 -10.33 0.29
N ASP A 75 -13.51 -9.09 0.16
CA ASP A 75 -14.10 -8.56 -1.05
C ASP A 75 -13.48 -7.17 -1.29
N ILE A 76 -12.35 -7.15 -1.97
CA ILE A 76 -11.51 -5.96 -2.13
C ILE A 76 -11.57 -5.48 -3.57
N ARG A 77 -11.89 -4.20 -3.74
CA ARG A 77 -11.85 -3.55 -5.04
C ARG A 77 -10.58 -2.73 -5.19
N THR A 78 -9.77 -3.07 -6.18
CA THR A 78 -8.54 -2.37 -6.50
C THR A 78 -8.83 -1.16 -7.37
N HIS A 79 -8.20 -0.04 -7.05
CA HIS A 79 -8.27 1.20 -7.82
C HIS A 79 -6.88 1.59 -8.30
N VAL A 80 -6.78 2.00 -9.57
CA VAL A 80 -5.57 2.59 -10.14
C VAL A 80 -5.85 4.06 -10.36
N ILE A 81 -5.20 4.92 -9.60
CA ILE A 81 -5.40 6.37 -9.68
C ILE A 81 -4.07 7.07 -9.91
N SER A 82 -4.11 8.26 -10.52
CA SER A 82 -2.93 9.07 -10.71
C SER A 82 -2.43 9.61 -9.36
N PHE A 83 -1.15 9.93 -9.28
CA PHE A 83 -0.59 10.58 -8.11
C PHE A 83 -1.29 11.91 -7.80
N ASP A 84 -1.56 12.71 -8.83
CA ASP A 84 -2.24 14.01 -8.63
C ASP A 84 -3.66 13.81 -8.08
N ARG A 85 -4.38 12.79 -8.54
CA ARG A 85 -5.70 12.47 -8.00
C ARG A 85 -5.60 12.01 -6.54
N ALA A 86 -4.61 11.17 -6.21
CA ALA A 86 -4.40 10.71 -4.85
C ALA A 86 -4.13 11.90 -3.91
N MET A 87 -3.29 12.84 -4.33
CA MET A 87 -2.99 14.02 -3.52
C MET A 87 -4.21 14.93 -3.37
N ALA A 88 -5.03 15.08 -4.40
CA ALA A 88 -6.28 15.83 -4.30
C ALA A 88 -7.24 15.20 -3.27
N LEU A 89 -7.28 13.88 -3.21
CA LEU A 89 -8.11 13.16 -2.22
C LEU A 89 -7.58 13.32 -0.80
N VAL A 90 -6.26 13.42 -0.62
CA VAL A 90 -5.65 13.74 0.67
C VAL A 90 -6.02 15.17 1.08
N ASP A 91 -5.86 16.12 0.17
CA ASP A 91 -6.13 17.53 0.45
C ASP A 91 -7.61 17.79 0.78
N SER A 92 -8.52 17.10 0.12
CA SER A 92 -9.96 17.22 0.37
C SER A 92 -10.41 16.54 1.66
N GLY A 93 -9.58 15.63 2.20
CA GLY A 93 -9.94 14.82 3.35
C GLY A 93 -10.77 13.58 3.02
N GLU A 94 -10.98 13.26 1.74
CA GLU A 94 -11.63 12.01 1.35
C GLU A 94 -10.74 10.81 1.65
N ILE A 95 -9.43 10.95 1.46
CA ILE A 95 -8.46 10.02 2.03
C ILE A 95 -8.12 10.54 3.42
N ASN A 96 -8.59 9.84 4.44
CA ASN A 96 -8.45 10.24 5.82
C ASN A 96 -7.97 9.10 6.74
N LEU A 97 -7.54 8.00 6.17
CA LEU A 97 -6.92 6.90 6.90
C LEU A 97 -5.44 7.20 7.07
N ALA A 98 -4.94 7.13 8.31
CA ALA A 98 -3.56 7.53 8.62
C ALA A 98 -2.49 6.78 7.79
N PRO A 99 -2.51 5.45 7.65
CA PRO A 99 -1.50 4.76 6.84
C PRO A 99 -1.49 5.23 5.38
N THR A 100 -2.66 5.38 4.77
CA THR A 100 -2.77 5.83 3.37
C THR A 100 -2.18 7.24 3.22
N THR A 101 -2.62 8.16 4.08
CA THR A 101 -2.18 9.56 4.05
C THR A 101 -0.68 9.67 4.26
N MET A 102 -0.15 8.98 5.26
CA MET A 102 1.26 8.98 5.62
C MET A 102 2.14 8.48 4.45
N MET A 103 1.74 7.39 3.81
CA MET A 103 2.50 6.83 2.71
C MET A 103 2.44 7.70 1.46
N LEU A 104 1.29 8.31 1.17
CA LEU A 104 1.16 9.23 0.05
C LEU A 104 2.01 10.49 0.25
N LEU A 105 2.06 11.04 1.46
CA LEU A 105 2.93 12.17 1.78
C LEU A 105 4.41 11.80 1.67
N TRP A 106 4.76 10.59 2.06
CA TRP A 106 6.12 10.07 1.86
C TRP A 106 6.48 9.99 0.37
N ILE A 107 5.57 9.48 -0.45
CA ILE A 107 5.76 9.43 -1.91
C ILE A 107 5.91 10.84 -2.47
N ALA A 108 5.09 11.79 -2.03
CA ALA A 108 5.17 13.18 -2.46
C ALA A 108 6.55 13.79 -2.17
N ARG A 109 7.07 13.54 -0.97
CA ARG A 109 8.40 14.01 -0.57
C ARG A 109 9.53 13.41 -1.40
N HIS A 110 9.41 12.17 -1.81
CA HIS A 110 10.46 11.43 -2.51
C HIS A 110 10.20 11.28 -4.01
N ARG A 111 9.14 11.90 -4.52
CA ARG A 111 8.64 11.65 -5.88
C ARG A 111 9.68 11.89 -6.97
N GLU A 112 10.42 12.98 -6.88
CA GLU A 112 11.43 13.33 -7.87
C GLU A 112 12.52 12.27 -7.94
N SER A 113 13.03 11.84 -6.78
CA SER A 113 14.03 10.78 -6.67
C SER A 113 13.49 9.44 -7.17
N LEU A 114 12.26 9.11 -6.82
CA LEU A 114 11.61 7.86 -7.26
C LEU A 114 11.47 7.81 -8.78
N ARG A 115 11.07 8.91 -9.41
CA ARG A 115 10.92 8.98 -10.87
C ARG A 115 12.27 8.88 -11.59
N ALA A 116 13.32 9.45 -11.01
CA ALA A 116 14.65 9.40 -11.58
C ALA A 116 15.26 7.98 -11.52
N ASN A 117 14.83 7.16 -10.56
CA ASN A 117 15.38 5.81 -10.31
C ASN A 117 14.37 4.69 -10.57
N ALA A 118 13.29 5.01 -11.28
CA ALA A 118 12.27 4.02 -11.62
C ALA A 118 12.65 3.22 -12.87
#